data_0ee48f5de2432bd0d490d7db4de5466e
#
_entry.id   0ee48f5de2432bd0d490d7db4de5466e
#
_cell.length_a   1.000
_cell.length_b   1.000
_cell.length_c   1.000
_cell.angle_alpha   90.00
_cell.angle_beta   90.00
_cell.angle_gamma   90.00
#
_symmetry.space_group_name_H-M   'P 1'
#
loop_
_entity.id
_entity.type
_entity.pdbx_description
1 polymer ?
#
loop_
_entity_poly.entity_id
_entity_poly.type
_entity_poly.pdbx_seq_one_letter_code
_entity_poly.pdbx_strand_id
1 'polypeptide(L)'
;MFVDKIAGLNPKQSISTNIKLNILEDLKDDISFTAVASKRHVSIQTVIDVFESFVSIDRIPFGYVLCMDEFKNLKSSSGKYAFVMYDPNSHMINDVLPDRIQKTIDDYLYSIDWHEKNQVRYVVTDMNESYRSIIKRHFINATHIIDTFHFLRYVEDAFNKLRIRIQSKFKVDSPEYRILKRYWRILSTYYIDVEGDNLYNPLTKKYCDVNTILDYATSLDSDLTSAYKLTQDFLYGIRTVKYEDSSDWLDNWISKA
;
A
#
# COMPACT_ATOMS: atom_id res chain seq x y z
N MET A 1 -53.00 -15.33 -10.42
CA MET A 1 -51.96 -14.28 -10.34
C MET A 1 -51.58 -13.98 -11.80
N PHE A 2 -52.03 -12.85 -12.35
CA PHE A 2 -51.68 -12.46 -13.70
C PHE A 2 -50.27 -11.85 -13.66
N VAL A 3 -49.34 -12.51 -14.33
CA VAL A 3 -48.01 -11.93 -14.58
C VAL A 3 -48.07 -11.29 -15.95
N ASP A 4 -48.21 -9.97 -16.00
CA ASP A 4 -48.12 -9.24 -17.27
C ASP A 4 -46.73 -9.48 -17.86
N LYS A 5 -46.67 -9.92 -19.10
CA LYS A 5 -45.44 -10.06 -19.86
C LYS A 5 -44.94 -8.64 -20.21
N ILE A 6 -44.01 -8.13 -19.46
CA ILE A 6 -43.34 -6.86 -19.79
C ILE A 6 -42.34 -7.14 -20.90
N ALA A 7 -42.47 -6.40 -22.03
CA ALA A 7 -41.55 -6.51 -23.16
C ALA A 7 -40.11 -6.25 -22.71
N GLY A 8 -39.19 -7.17 -23.03
CA GLY A 8 -37.78 -7.08 -22.66
C GLY A 8 -37.43 -7.69 -21.30
N LEU A 9 -38.36 -8.31 -20.57
CA LEU A 9 -38.13 -9.09 -19.38
C LEU A 9 -38.35 -10.58 -19.66
N ASN A 10 -37.36 -11.41 -19.38
CA ASN A 10 -37.56 -12.86 -19.38
C ASN A 10 -38.28 -13.29 -18.09
N PRO A 11 -39.05 -14.41 -18.11
CA PRO A 11 -39.65 -14.94 -16.90
C PRO A 11 -38.60 -15.10 -15.78
N LYS A 12 -38.86 -14.56 -14.59
CA LYS A 12 -37.98 -14.55 -13.41
C LYS A 12 -36.85 -13.50 -13.40
N GLN A 13 -36.81 -12.58 -14.36
CA GLN A 13 -35.87 -11.44 -14.30
C GLN A 13 -36.48 -10.22 -13.63
N SER A 14 -35.73 -9.56 -12.75
CA SER A 14 -36.16 -8.34 -12.04
C SER A 14 -35.83 -7.06 -12.82
N ILE A 15 -34.93 -7.11 -13.80
CA ILE A 15 -34.52 -5.98 -14.64
C ILE A 15 -34.47 -6.37 -16.12
N SER A 16 -34.75 -5.39 -17.00
CA SER A 16 -34.74 -5.61 -18.45
C SER A 16 -33.30 -5.76 -19.00
N THR A 17 -33.20 -6.43 -20.15
CA THR A 17 -31.90 -6.54 -20.84
C THR A 17 -31.32 -5.16 -21.20
N ASN A 18 -32.15 -4.19 -21.56
CA ASN A 18 -31.68 -2.84 -21.87
C ASN A 18 -31.04 -2.15 -20.67
N ILE A 19 -31.58 -2.34 -19.45
CA ILE A 19 -30.96 -1.79 -18.22
C ILE A 19 -29.60 -2.46 -17.97
N LYS A 20 -29.48 -3.78 -18.19
CA LYS A 20 -28.20 -4.51 -18.08
C LYS A 20 -27.15 -3.95 -19.04
N LEU A 21 -27.52 -3.77 -20.30
CA LEU A 21 -26.62 -3.19 -21.32
C LEU A 21 -26.22 -1.76 -20.96
N ASN A 22 -27.15 -0.96 -20.50
CA ASN A 22 -26.85 0.41 -20.06
C ASN A 22 -25.94 0.47 -18.83
N ILE A 23 -26.07 -0.47 -17.90
CA ILE A 23 -25.15 -0.62 -16.76
C ILE A 23 -23.75 -0.94 -17.26
N LEU A 24 -23.62 -1.91 -18.19
CA LEU A 24 -22.33 -2.30 -18.75
C LEU A 24 -21.68 -1.16 -19.54
N GLU A 25 -22.48 -0.37 -20.26
CA GLU A 25 -21.97 0.79 -21.00
C GLU A 25 -21.45 1.88 -20.04
N ASP A 26 -22.20 2.18 -18.97
CA ASP A 26 -21.74 3.13 -17.96
C ASP A 26 -20.48 2.67 -17.23
N LEU A 27 -20.29 1.36 -17.05
CA LEU A 27 -19.10 0.79 -16.39
C LEU A 27 -17.83 0.85 -17.26
N LYS A 28 -17.92 1.23 -18.54
CA LYS A 28 -16.75 1.54 -19.36
C LYS A 28 -16.12 2.89 -19.01
N ASP A 29 -16.92 3.79 -18.44
CA ASP A 29 -16.43 5.07 -17.95
C ASP A 29 -15.78 4.86 -16.57
N ASP A 30 -14.88 5.75 -16.19
CA ASP A 30 -14.20 5.70 -14.88
C ASP A 30 -15.11 6.20 -13.74
N ILE A 31 -16.24 5.49 -13.52
CA ILE A 31 -17.22 5.81 -12.50
C ILE A 31 -17.47 4.62 -11.56
N SER A 32 -17.79 4.91 -10.30
CA SER A 32 -18.02 3.86 -9.29
C SER A 32 -19.34 3.12 -9.50
N PHE A 33 -19.42 1.87 -9.04
CA PHE A 33 -20.69 1.10 -9.03
C PHE A 33 -21.81 1.83 -8.32
N THR A 34 -21.52 2.61 -7.27
CA THR A 34 -22.50 3.46 -6.58
C THR A 34 -23.06 4.54 -7.49
N ALA A 35 -22.20 5.18 -8.29
CA ALA A 35 -22.62 6.21 -9.24
C ALA A 35 -23.50 5.61 -10.36
N VAL A 36 -23.13 4.43 -10.90
CA VAL A 36 -23.95 3.70 -11.88
C VAL A 36 -25.31 3.30 -11.29
N ALA A 37 -25.33 2.77 -10.07
CA ALA A 37 -26.54 2.39 -9.37
C ALA A 37 -27.51 3.59 -9.22
N SER A 38 -26.99 4.74 -8.80
CA SER A 38 -27.75 5.98 -8.69
C SER A 38 -28.28 6.47 -10.05
N LYS A 39 -27.40 6.47 -11.09
CA LYS A 39 -27.75 6.91 -12.45
C LYS A 39 -28.85 6.03 -13.08
N ARG A 40 -28.84 4.72 -12.81
CA ARG A 40 -29.80 3.76 -13.38
C ARG A 40 -30.96 3.42 -12.45
N HIS A 41 -31.03 4.02 -11.26
CA HIS A 41 -32.07 3.78 -10.25
C HIS A 41 -32.22 2.30 -9.85
N VAL A 42 -31.09 1.62 -9.70
CA VAL A 42 -31.01 0.22 -9.24
C VAL A 42 -30.18 0.11 -7.96
N SER A 43 -30.21 -1.04 -7.32
CA SER A 43 -29.32 -1.30 -6.19
C SER A 43 -27.87 -1.48 -6.64
N ILE A 44 -26.90 -1.17 -5.77
CA ILE A 44 -25.48 -1.43 -6.01
C ILE A 44 -25.27 -2.92 -6.28
N GLN A 45 -25.96 -3.80 -5.54
CA GLN A 45 -25.88 -5.24 -5.74
C GLN A 45 -26.31 -5.64 -7.16
N THR A 46 -27.36 -5.01 -7.70
CA THR A 46 -27.79 -5.24 -9.09
C THR A 46 -26.69 -4.89 -10.10
N VAL A 47 -25.96 -3.80 -9.87
CA VAL A 47 -24.80 -3.42 -10.73
C VAL A 47 -23.70 -4.45 -10.65
N ILE A 48 -23.37 -4.93 -9.42
CA ILE A 48 -22.37 -5.98 -9.20
C ILE A 48 -22.80 -7.28 -9.90
N ASP A 49 -24.03 -7.73 -9.70
CA ASP A 49 -24.54 -8.97 -10.30
C ASP A 49 -24.52 -8.92 -11.85
N VAL A 50 -24.82 -7.75 -12.42
CA VAL A 50 -24.71 -7.54 -13.87
C VAL A 50 -23.24 -7.58 -14.31
N PHE A 51 -22.36 -6.89 -13.60
CA PHE A 51 -20.93 -6.91 -13.91
C PHE A 51 -20.37 -8.33 -13.87
N GLU A 52 -20.58 -9.06 -12.79
CA GLU A 52 -20.10 -10.44 -12.62
C GLU A 52 -20.71 -11.43 -13.64
N SER A 53 -21.93 -11.15 -14.15
CA SER A 53 -22.59 -12.02 -15.15
C SER A 53 -22.08 -11.82 -16.57
N PHE A 54 -21.50 -10.67 -16.89
CA PHE A 54 -21.13 -10.31 -18.26
C PHE A 54 -19.66 -9.97 -18.46
N VAL A 55 -18.93 -9.67 -17.38
CA VAL A 55 -17.52 -9.31 -17.44
C VAL A 55 -16.70 -10.49 -16.94
N SER A 56 -15.90 -11.06 -17.81
CA SER A 56 -14.82 -11.99 -17.44
C SER A 56 -13.52 -11.21 -17.39
N ILE A 57 -12.86 -11.26 -16.27
CA ILE A 57 -11.51 -10.69 -16.10
C ILE A 57 -10.53 -11.85 -16.24
N ASP A 58 -9.92 -11.96 -17.41
CA ASP A 58 -8.89 -12.96 -17.62
C ASP A 58 -7.62 -12.55 -16.87
N ARG A 59 -6.99 -13.53 -16.23
CA ARG A 59 -5.70 -13.29 -15.59
C ARG A 59 -4.63 -12.91 -16.63
N ILE A 60 -3.74 -12.02 -16.26
CA ILE A 60 -2.60 -11.63 -17.07
C ILE A 60 -1.40 -12.50 -16.69
N PRO A 61 -0.69 -13.13 -17.66
CA PRO A 61 0.50 -13.91 -17.36
C PRO A 61 1.58 -13.12 -16.62
N PHE A 62 2.35 -13.80 -15.78
CA PHE A 62 3.47 -13.18 -15.06
C PHE A 62 4.54 -12.67 -16.02
N GLY A 63 5.06 -11.48 -15.73
CA GLY A 63 6.19 -10.90 -16.43
C GLY A 63 7.54 -11.34 -15.85
N TYR A 64 8.58 -10.62 -16.23
CA TYR A 64 9.93 -10.83 -15.74
C TYR A 64 10.11 -10.46 -14.25
N VAL A 65 9.36 -9.48 -13.79
CA VAL A 65 9.26 -9.03 -12.40
C VAL A 65 7.84 -9.25 -11.91
N LEU A 66 7.69 -9.85 -10.74
CA LEU A 66 6.41 -10.07 -10.09
C LEU A 66 6.42 -9.41 -8.72
N CYS A 67 5.55 -8.46 -8.49
CA CYS A 67 5.30 -7.88 -7.18
C CYS A 67 4.09 -8.55 -6.52
N MET A 68 4.22 -8.86 -5.25
CA MET A 68 3.19 -9.48 -4.43
C MET A 68 2.97 -8.61 -3.20
N ASP A 69 1.72 -8.22 -2.93
CA ASP A 69 1.37 -7.39 -1.79
C ASP A 69 -0.04 -7.71 -1.30
N GLU A 70 -0.40 -7.15 -0.17
CA GLU A 70 -1.68 -7.32 0.48
C GLU A 70 -2.41 -5.98 0.59
N PHE A 71 -3.70 -6.00 0.36
CA PHE A 71 -4.53 -4.85 0.66
C PHE A 71 -5.75 -5.23 1.49
N LYS A 72 -6.27 -4.24 2.21
CA LYS A 72 -7.44 -4.46 3.06
C LYS A 72 -8.65 -4.76 2.19
N ASN A 73 -9.21 -5.94 2.41
CA ASN A 73 -10.37 -6.41 1.67
C ASN A 73 -11.65 -5.64 2.06
N LEU A 74 -12.67 -5.74 1.21
CA LEU A 74 -13.99 -5.20 1.51
C LEU A 74 -14.62 -5.94 2.69
N LYS A 75 -15.49 -5.27 3.45
CA LYS A 75 -16.16 -5.87 4.61
C LYS A 75 -17.03 -7.09 4.28
N SER A 76 -17.46 -7.19 3.03
CA SER A 76 -18.29 -8.30 2.51
C SER A 76 -17.47 -9.54 2.10
N SER A 77 -16.14 -9.45 2.07
CA SER A 77 -15.27 -10.53 1.62
C SER A 77 -14.95 -11.51 2.74
N SER A 78 -14.63 -12.76 2.38
CA SER A 78 -14.35 -13.84 3.33
C SER A 78 -13.07 -13.64 4.15
N GLY A 79 -12.11 -12.84 3.66
CA GLY A 79 -10.84 -12.55 4.31
C GLY A 79 -10.69 -11.08 4.68
N LYS A 80 -9.90 -10.79 5.74
CA LYS A 80 -9.57 -9.41 6.13
C LYS A 80 -8.70 -8.69 5.12
N TYR A 81 -7.83 -9.44 4.43
CA TYR A 81 -6.90 -8.95 3.42
C TYR A 81 -7.04 -9.79 2.15
N ALA A 82 -7.03 -9.14 1.00
CA ALA A 82 -6.82 -9.75 -0.29
C ALA A 82 -5.33 -9.73 -0.64
N PHE A 83 -4.93 -10.60 -1.55
CA PHE A 83 -3.56 -10.70 -2.02
C PHE A 83 -3.51 -10.33 -3.51
N VAL A 84 -2.64 -9.42 -3.88
CA VAL A 84 -2.49 -8.94 -5.25
C VAL A 84 -1.14 -9.34 -5.82
N MET A 85 -1.15 -9.74 -7.08
CA MET A 85 0.03 -9.95 -7.89
C MET A 85 0.01 -8.98 -9.05
N TYR A 86 1.09 -8.23 -9.27
CA TYR A 86 1.18 -7.27 -10.36
C TYR A 86 2.57 -7.20 -10.97
N ASP A 87 2.62 -6.82 -12.23
CA ASP A 87 3.85 -6.58 -12.98
C ASP A 87 4.16 -5.08 -12.99
N PRO A 88 5.27 -4.64 -12.34
CA PRO A 88 5.63 -3.23 -12.28
C PRO A 88 6.07 -2.65 -13.63
N ASN A 89 6.47 -3.50 -14.60
CA ASN A 89 6.91 -3.04 -15.90
C ASN A 89 5.73 -2.70 -16.82
N SER A 90 4.70 -3.53 -16.82
CA SER A 90 3.49 -3.29 -17.61
C SER A 90 2.45 -2.43 -16.86
N HIS A 91 2.63 -2.22 -15.56
CA HIS A 91 1.65 -1.60 -14.66
C HIS A 91 0.29 -2.33 -14.62
N MET A 92 0.29 -3.63 -14.89
CA MET A 92 -0.91 -4.44 -14.93
C MET A 92 -1.01 -5.37 -13.73
N ILE A 93 -2.22 -5.52 -13.21
CA ILE A 93 -2.53 -6.53 -12.20
C ILE A 93 -2.61 -7.89 -12.89
N ASN A 94 -1.77 -8.84 -12.46
CA ASN A 94 -1.80 -10.20 -12.98
C ASN A 94 -3.02 -10.96 -12.45
N ASP A 95 -3.24 -10.88 -11.13
CA ASP A 95 -4.41 -11.48 -10.49
C ASP A 95 -4.59 -10.96 -9.04
N VAL A 96 -5.78 -11.21 -8.48
CA VAL A 96 -6.14 -10.89 -7.10
C VAL A 96 -6.77 -12.11 -6.44
N LEU A 97 -6.18 -12.57 -5.33
CA LEU A 97 -6.72 -13.68 -4.55
C LEU A 97 -7.59 -13.17 -3.39
N PRO A 98 -8.60 -13.96 -2.98
CA PRO A 98 -9.57 -13.54 -1.96
C PRO A 98 -8.96 -13.34 -0.57
N ASP A 99 -7.82 -13.97 -0.31
CA ASP A 99 -7.09 -13.85 0.96
C ASP A 99 -5.58 -14.07 0.75
N ARG A 100 -4.81 -13.82 1.83
CA ARG A 100 -3.34 -13.99 1.88
C ARG A 100 -2.91 -15.28 2.57
N ILE A 101 -3.81 -16.23 2.75
CA ILE A 101 -3.48 -17.49 3.41
C ILE A 101 -2.52 -18.27 2.52
N GLN A 102 -1.43 -18.78 3.12
CA GLN A 102 -0.39 -19.48 2.37
C GLN A 102 -0.97 -20.60 1.50
N LYS A 103 -1.95 -21.34 2.01
CA LYS A 103 -2.60 -22.41 1.24
C LYS A 103 -3.31 -21.88 0.00
N THR A 104 -4.04 -20.77 0.11
CA THR A 104 -4.73 -20.14 -1.03
C THR A 104 -3.74 -19.73 -2.11
N ILE A 105 -2.62 -19.12 -1.69
CA ILE A 105 -1.56 -18.69 -2.62
C ILE A 105 -0.87 -19.91 -3.25
N ASP A 106 -0.54 -20.93 -2.46
CA ASP A 106 0.08 -22.16 -2.98
C ASP A 106 -0.84 -22.88 -3.98
N ASP A 107 -2.12 -23.08 -3.64
CA ASP A 107 -3.10 -23.75 -4.50
C ASP A 107 -3.24 -22.99 -5.84
N TYR A 108 -3.31 -21.66 -5.80
CA TYR A 108 -3.33 -20.82 -6.99
C TYR A 108 -2.06 -20.97 -7.83
N LEU A 109 -0.88 -20.84 -7.21
CA LEU A 109 0.40 -20.93 -7.92
C LEU A 109 0.68 -22.34 -8.47
N TYR A 110 0.12 -23.40 -7.87
CA TYR A 110 0.15 -24.75 -8.47
C TYR A 110 -0.68 -24.85 -9.74
N SER A 111 -1.74 -24.06 -9.89
CA SER A 111 -2.54 -24.02 -11.11
C SER A 111 -1.87 -23.29 -12.27
N ILE A 112 -0.83 -22.49 -11.99
CA ILE A 112 -0.10 -21.73 -13.00
C ILE A 112 0.93 -22.60 -13.69
N ASP A 113 1.04 -22.44 -15.01
CA ASP A 113 2.00 -23.19 -15.83
C ASP A 113 3.44 -23.01 -15.33
N TRP A 114 4.20 -24.09 -15.36
CA TRP A 114 5.57 -24.08 -14.89
C TRP A 114 6.47 -23.15 -15.73
N HIS A 115 6.28 -23.13 -17.06
CA HIS A 115 7.08 -22.28 -17.95
C HIS A 115 6.86 -20.79 -17.63
N GLU A 116 5.64 -20.40 -17.31
CA GLU A 116 5.31 -19.04 -16.91
C GLU A 116 6.03 -18.65 -15.61
N LYS A 117 5.97 -19.48 -14.57
CA LYS A 117 6.68 -19.22 -13.31
C LYS A 117 8.20 -19.19 -13.48
N ASN A 118 8.72 -20.01 -14.39
CA ASN A 118 10.15 -20.15 -14.61
C ASN A 118 10.79 -18.96 -15.34
N GLN A 119 10.00 -18.13 -16.02
CA GLN A 119 10.47 -16.88 -16.64
C GLN A 119 10.59 -15.71 -15.66
N VAL A 120 9.92 -15.78 -14.50
CA VAL A 120 10.03 -14.76 -13.46
C VAL A 120 11.47 -14.77 -12.89
N ARG A 121 12.13 -13.61 -12.90
CA ARG A 121 13.52 -13.45 -12.39
C ARG A 121 13.59 -12.71 -11.07
N TYR A 122 12.60 -11.87 -10.79
CA TYR A 122 12.53 -11.12 -9.55
C TYR A 122 11.12 -11.21 -8.97
N VAL A 123 11.06 -11.53 -7.68
CA VAL A 123 9.81 -11.46 -6.92
C VAL A 123 9.99 -10.47 -5.79
N VAL A 124 9.17 -9.43 -5.78
CA VAL A 124 9.20 -8.35 -4.79
C VAL A 124 8.06 -8.55 -3.80
N THR A 125 8.37 -8.58 -2.51
CA THR A 125 7.36 -8.70 -1.44
C THR A 125 7.76 -7.87 -0.22
N ASP A 126 6.86 -7.80 0.75
CA ASP A 126 7.21 -7.37 2.11
C ASP A 126 8.15 -8.38 2.82
N MET A 127 8.52 -8.11 4.07
CA MET A 127 9.42 -8.94 4.87
C MET A 127 8.74 -10.16 5.53
N ASN A 128 7.54 -10.53 5.11
CA ASN A 128 6.84 -11.67 5.70
C ASN A 128 7.54 -12.99 5.34
N GLU A 129 7.97 -13.76 6.34
CA GLU A 129 8.69 -15.02 6.16
C GLU A 129 7.90 -16.08 5.38
N SER A 130 6.55 -16.03 5.45
CA SER A 130 5.70 -16.95 4.68
C SER A 130 5.91 -16.80 3.16
N TYR A 131 6.14 -15.59 2.66
CA TYR A 131 6.38 -15.34 1.24
C TYR A 131 7.73 -15.90 0.78
N ARG A 132 8.76 -15.87 1.63
CA ARG A 132 10.05 -16.50 1.32
C ARG A 132 9.89 -17.98 1.01
N SER A 133 9.08 -18.71 1.77
CA SER A 133 8.82 -20.14 1.56
C SER A 133 8.05 -20.41 0.27
N ILE A 134 7.06 -19.56 -0.05
CA ILE A 134 6.27 -19.63 -1.29
C ILE A 134 7.18 -19.39 -2.49
N ILE A 135 8.00 -18.33 -2.45
CA ILE A 135 8.92 -17.96 -3.55
C ILE A 135 9.89 -19.10 -3.84
N LYS A 136 10.54 -19.65 -2.81
CA LYS A 136 11.47 -20.78 -2.97
C LYS A 136 10.82 -22.01 -3.61
N ARG A 137 9.53 -22.23 -3.39
CA ARG A 137 8.78 -23.38 -3.90
C ARG A 137 8.33 -23.20 -5.34
N HIS A 138 7.85 -22.00 -5.67
CA HIS A 138 7.17 -21.76 -6.96
C HIS A 138 8.01 -21.02 -7.99
N PHE A 139 9.00 -20.22 -7.56
CA PHE A 139 9.82 -19.36 -8.42
C PHE A 139 11.31 -19.67 -8.24
N ILE A 140 11.69 -20.89 -8.62
CA ILE A 140 13.04 -21.44 -8.37
C ILE A 140 14.18 -20.65 -9.01
N ASN A 141 13.90 -19.90 -10.08
CA ASN A 141 14.86 -19.06 -10.80
C ASN A 141 14.80 -17.58 -10.42
N ALA A 142 13.92 -17.22 -9.48
CA ALA A 142 13.72 -15.82 -9.11
C ALA A 142 14.58 -15.43 -7.90
N THR A 143 15.11 -14.21 -7.95
CA THR A 143 15.68 -13.54 -6.79
C THR A 143 14.57 -12.89 -6.00
N HIS A 144 14.48 -13.19 -4.70
CA HIS A 144 13.56 -12.52 -3.80
C HIS A 144 14.11 -11.15 -3.41
N ILE A 145 13.33 -10.11 -3.66
CA ILE A 145 13.65 -8.72 -3.32
C ILE A 145 12.66 -8.26 -2.25
N ILE A 146 13.17 -7.68 -1.19
CA ILE A 146 12.34 -7.06 -0.16
C ILE A 146 11.96 -5.65 -0.61
N ASP A 147 10.66 -5.33 -0.53
CA ASP A 147 10.17 -3.99 -0.82
C ASP A 147 10.71 -2.99 0.20
N THR A 148 11.47 -2.04 -0.32
CA THR A 148 12.12 -0.99 0.45
C THR A 148 11.12 -0.13 1.24
N PHE A 149 9.91 0.08 0.71
CA PHE A 149 8.87 0.86 1.38
C PHE A 149 8.49 0.27 2.75
N HIS A 150 8.32 -1.04 2.83
CA HIS A 150 7.98 -1.71 4.08
C HIS A 150 9.12 -1.61 5.10
N PHE A 151 10.36 -1.67 4.65
CA PHE A 151 11.52 -1.51 5.51
C PHE A 151 11.67 -0.07 6.05
N LEU A 152 11.52 0.93 5.17
CA LEU A 152 11.48 2.34 5.54
C LEU A 152 10.44 2.60 6.63
N ARG A 153 9.25 2.05 6.45
CA ARG A 153 8.16 2.21 7.41
C ARG A 153 8.51 1.71 8.81
N TYR A 154 9.26 0.63 8.95
CA TYR A 154 9.69 0.15 10.27
C TYR A 154 10.60 1.16 10.97
N VAL A 155 11.55 1.76 10.25
CA VAL A 155 12.44 2.78 10.80
C VAL A 155 11.65 4.04 11.19
N GLU A 156 10.78 4.51 10.31
CA GLU A 156 9.91 5.66 10.57
C GLU A 156 8.96 5.42 11.76
N ASP A 157 8.36 4.25 11.86
CA ASP A 157 7.48 3.88 12.98
C ASP A 157 8.26 3.83 14.30
N ALA A 158 9.49 3.31 14.30
CA ALA A 158 10.35 3.29 15.49
C ALA A 158 10.70 4.73 15.94
N PHE A 159 11.13 5.57 15.02
CA PHE A 159 11.38 6.98 15.28
C PHE A 159 10.13 7.70 15.81
N ASN A 160 8.99 7.49 15.18
CA ASN A 160 7.73 8.12 15.59
C ASN A 160 7.25 7.66 16.98
N LYS A 161 7.46 6.40 17.35
CA LYS A 161 7.20 5.90 18.71
C LYS A 161 8.08 6.61 19.74
N LEU A 162 9.36 6.79 19.45
CA LEU A 162 10.27 7.54 20.30
C LEU A 162 9.82 9.01 20.43
N ARG A 163 9.52 9.67 19.32
CA ARG A 163 9.00 11.05 19.30
C ARG A 163 7.75 11.20 20.17
N ILE A 164 6.78 10.28 20.06
CA ILE A 164 5.55 10.30 20.87
C ILE A 164 5.88 10.12 22.35
N ARG A 165 6.81 9.20 22.70
CA ARG A 165 7.26 8.99 24.07
C ARG A 165 7.87 10.27 24.65
N ILE A 166 8.72 10.96 23.89
CA ILE A 166 9.34 12.22 24.30
C ILE A 166 8.29 13.33 24.40
N GLN A 167 7.39 13.44 23.41
CA GLN A 167 6.29 14.39 23.43
C GLN A 167 5.44 14.26 24.71
N SER A 168 5.20 13.03 25.18
CA SER A 168 4.41 12.78 26.40
C SER A 168 5.09 13.22 27.70
N LYS A 169 6.41 13.52 27.69
CA LYS A 169 7.11 14.11 28.85
C LYS A 169 6.73 15.59 29.09
N PHE A 170 6.22 16.26 28.05
CA PHE A 170 5.85 17.67 28.12
C PHE A 170 4.38 17.85 28.49
N LYS A 171 4.07 18.97 29.14
CA LYS A 171 2.69 19.32 29.47
C LYS A 171 1.87 19.47 28.17
N VAL A 172 0.68 18.90 28.15
CA VAL A 172 -0.25 19.05 27.02
C VAL A 172 -0.43 20.52 26.70
N ASP A 173 -0.36 20.85 25.41
CA ASP A 173 -0.43 22.21 24.87
C ASP A 173 0.76 23.15 25.20
N SER A 174 1.81 22.66 25.86
CA SER A 174 3.07 23.42 25.90
C SER A 174 3.65 23.63 24.49
N PRO A 175 4.49 24.64 24.29
CA PRO A 175 5.16 24.86 23.01
C PRO A 175 5.93 23.64 22.51
N GLU A 176 6.64 22.92 23.39
CA GLU A 176 7.41 21.71 23.11
C GLU A 176 6.49 20.58 22.65
N TYR A 177 5.38 20.36 23.37
CA TYR A 177 4.36 19.37 22.97
C TYR A 177 3.80 19.67 21.59
N ARG A 178 3.45 20.96 21.35
CA ARG A 178 2.83 21.41 20.09
C ARG A 178 3.79 21.27 18.90
N ILE A 179 5.07 21.58 19.06
CA ILE A 179 6.05 21.47 17.95
C ILE A 179 6.21 20.01 17.54
N LEU A 180 6.39 19.09 18.51
CA LEU A 180 6.52 17.66 18.24
C LEU A 180 5.23 17.07 17.62
N LYS A 181 4.06 17.51 18.07
CA LYS A 181 2.76 17.05 17.55
C LYS A 181 2.47 17.57 16.15
N ARG A 182 2.77 18.85 15.89
CA ARG A 182 2.41 19.50 14.63
C ARG A 182 3.31 19.08 13.48
N TYR A 183 4.62 18.96 13.73
CA TYR A 183 5.63 18.78 12.71
C TYR A 183 6.18 17.37 12.61
N TRP A 184 5.43 16.38 13.07
CA TRP A 184 5.86 14.98 13.06
C TRP A 184 6.21 14.45 11.65
N ARG A 185 5.49 14.90 10.61
CA ARG A 185 5.78 14.50 9.23
C ARG A 185 7.12 15.05 8.77
N ILE A 186 7.39 16.32 9.06
CA ILE A 186 8.66 16.96 8.73
C ILE A 186 9.83 16.22 9.40
N LEU A 187 9.67 15.85 10.67
CA LEU A 187 10.68 15.08 11.41
C LEU A 187 10.91 13.66 10.83
N SER A 188 9.93 13.07 10.17
CA SER A 188 10.03 11.73 9.57
C SER A 188 10.44 11.77 8.09
N THR A 189 10.44 12.93 7.46
CA THR A 189 10.82 13.08 6.05
C THR A 189 12.33 13.24 5.90
N TYR A 190 12.89 12.77 4.78
CA TYR A 190 14.29 13.01 4.48
C TYR A 190 14.55 14.51 4.34
N TYR A 191 15.58 15.01 5.02
CA TYR A 191 15.78 16.46 5.18
C TYR A 191 15.93 17.23 3.86
N ILE A 192 16.44 16.59 2.80
CA ILE A 192 16.56 17.20 1.45
C ILE A 192 15.19 17.39 0.79
N ASP A 193 14.21 16.53 1.12
CA ASP A 193 12.86 16.58 0.54
C ASP A 193 11.93 17.52 1.33
N VAL A 194 12.43 18.14 2.38
CA VAL A 194 11.61 19.03 3.22
C VAL A 194 11.74 20.46 2.74
N GLU A 195 10.63 21.01 2.26
CA GLU A 195 10.52 22.42 1.85
C GLU A 195 9.55 23.16 2.78
N GLY A 196 9.80 24.44 3.02
CA GLY A 196 8.89 25.30 3.76
C GLY A 196 9.57 26.49 4.43
N ASP A 197 9.17 27.70 4.02
CA ASP A 197 9.77 28.97 4.49
C ASP A 197 8.87 29.74 5.47
N ASN A 198 7.69 29.22 5.80
CA ASN A 198 6.72 29.99 6.60
C ASN A 198 5.98 29.11 7.61
N LEU A 199 6.76 28.42 8.47
CA LEU A 199 6.25 27.53 9.49
C LEU A 199 6.13 28.25 10.84
N TYR A 200 4.99 28.16 11.49
CA TYR A 200 4.77 28.78 12.79
C TYR A 200 5.49 28.00 13.91
N ASN A 201 6.46 28.65 14.56
CA ASN A 201 7.17 28.10 15.71
C ASN A 201 6.42 28.45 17.01
N PRO A 202 5.83 27.48 17.72
CA PRO A 202 5.10 27.72 18.96
C PRO A 202 5.98 28.16 20.14
N LEU A 203 7.30 27.91 20.10
CA LEU A 203 8.26 28.35 21.12
C LEU A 203 8.52 29.85 21.01
N THR A 204 8.82 30.34 19.82
CA THR A 204 9.16 31.74 19.56
C THR A 204 7.95 32.59 19.20
N LYS A 205 6.80 31.97 18.92
CA LYS A 205 5.57 32.61 18.42
C LYS A 205 5.77 33.38 17.10
N LYS A 206 6.74 32.96 16.29
CA LYS A 206 7.10 33.57 15.00
C LYS A 206 7.05 32.52 13.90
N TYR A 207 6.97 33.00 12.67
CA TYR A 207 7.17 32.17 11.48
C TYR A 207 8.65 32.04 11.18
N CYS A 208 9.10 30.89 10.76
CA CYS A 208 10.49 30.60 10.45
C CYS A 208 10.57 29.53 9.35
N ASP A 209 11.77 29.27 8.87
CA ASP A 209 12.07 28.19 7.92
C ASP A 209 12.01 26.81 8.59
N VAL A 210 12.01 25.78 7.77
CA VAL A 210 11.89 24.38 8.21
C VAL A 210 13.09 23.94 9.04
N ASN A 211 14.30 24.38 8.73
CA ASN A 211 15.52 24.00 9.48
C ASN A 211 15.44 24.50 10.91
N THR A 212 14.99 25.74 11.10
CA THR A 212 14.72 26.28 12.44
C THR A 212 13.74 25.43 13.25
N ILE A 213 12.68 24.90 12.62
CA ILE A 213 11.73 23.99 13.28
C ILE A 213 12.41 22.66 13.64
N LEU A 214 13.17 22.07 12.71
CA LEU A 214 13.89 20.82 12.95
C LEU A 214 14.89 20.95 14.08
N ASP A 215 15.70 22.02 14.11
CA ASP A 215 16.67 22.30 15.15
C ASP A 215 16.01 22.43 16.53
N TYR A 216 14.91 23.17 16.61
CA TYR A 216 14.17 23.28 17.87
C TYR A 216 13.54 21.95 18.31
N ALA A 217 12.90 21.23 17.40
CA ALA A 217 12.22 19.99 17.73
C ALA A 217 13.20 18.92 18.17
N THR A 218 14.32 18.77 17.48
CA THR A 218 15.35 17.76 17.81
C THR A 218 16.13 18.11 19.06
N SER A 219 16.39 19.40 19.35
CA SER A 219 17.11 19.85 20.55
C SER A 219 16.35 19.66 21.87
N LEU A 220 15.05 19.33 21.82
CA LEU A 220 14.24 19.15 23.03
C LEU A 220 14.64 17.93 23.87
N ASP A 221 15.30 16.95 23.26
CA ASP A 221 15.71 15.71 23.93
C ASP A 221 16.90 15.09 23.17
N SER A 222 17.93 14.64 23.89
CA SER A 222 19.14 14.05 23.29
C SER A 222 18.86 12.75 22.54
N ASP A 223 17.93 11.93 23.04
CA ASP A 223 17.55 10.69 22.37
C ASP A 223 16.85 11.01 21.05
N LEU A 224 16.02 12.08 21.00
CA LEU A 224 15.38 12.51 19.79
C LEU A 224 16.40 13.03 18.76
N THR A 225 17.39 13.78 19.20
CA THR A 225 18.49 14.24 18.33
C THR A 225 19.22 13.06 17.69
N SER A 226 19.59 12.07 18.51
CA SER A 226 20.33 10.89 18.06
C SER A 226 19.51 10.04 17.09
N ALA A 227 18.25 9.78 17.44
CA ALA A 227 17.35 9.00 16.59
C ALA A 227 17.03 9.73 15.28
N TYR A 228 16.88 11.06 15.29
CA TYR A 228 16.69 11.83 14.07
C TYR A 228 17.90 11.68 13.13
N LYS A 229 19.12 11.86 13.63
CA LYS A 229 20.33 11.67 12.82
C LYS A 229 20.43 10.26 12.26
N LEU A 230 20.16 9.26 13.08
CA LEU A 230 20.19 7.86 12.67
C LEU A 230 19.14 7.56 11.58
N THR A 231 17.94 8.13 11.71
CA THR A 231 16.89 8.02 10.69
C THR A 231 17.29 8.70 9.39
N GLN A 232 17.89 9.90 9.46
CA GLN A 232 18.37 10.61 8.28
C GLN A 232 19.54 9.88 7.58
N ASP A 233 20.47 9.29 8.34
CA ASP A 233 21.54 8.44 7.80
C ASP A 233 20.97 7.23 7.07
N PHE A 234 19.89 6.65 7.59
CA PHE A 234 19.20 5.53 6.94
C PHE A 234 18.53 5.95 5.63
N LEU A 235 17.78 7.06 5.65
CA LEU A 235 17.10 7.60 4.48
C LEU A 235 18.09 8.01 3.37
N TYR A 236 19.26 8.49 3.75
CA TYR A 236 20.37 8.77 2.84
C TYR A 236 20.93 7.47 2.24
N GLY A 237 21.26 6.50 3.09
CA GLY A 237 21.89 5.26 2.67
C GLY A 237 21.05 4.45 1.68
N ILE A 238 19.74 4.32 1.93
CA ILE A 238 18.82 3.63 1.00
C ILE A 238 18.82 4.25 -0.41
N ARG A 239 19.08 5.56 -0.52
CA ARG A 239 19.06 6.27 -1.80
C ARG A 239 20.39 6.26 -2.53
N THR A 240 21.50 6.05 -1.82
CA THR A 240 22.84 6.29 -2.34
C THR A 240 23.76 5.08 -2.33
N VAL A 241 23.53 4.13 -1.41
CA VAL A 241 24.37 2.95 -1.27
C VAL A 241 24.12 1.98 -2.42
N LYS A 242 25.19 1.50 -3.05
CA LYS A 242 25.11 0.49 -4.10
C LYS A 242 24.77 -0.87 -3.52
N TYR A 243 24.20 -1.73 -4.36
CA TYR A 243 23.82 -3.09 -3.95
C TYR A 243 24.99 -3.89 -3.34
N GLU A 244 26.17 -3.77 -3.92
CA GLU A 244 27.37 -4.48 -3.48
C GLU A 244 27.78 -4.11 -2.05
N ASP A 245 27.57 -2.86 -1.65
CA ASP A 245 27.96 -2.31 -0.34
C ASP A 245 26.81 -2.33 0.68
N SER A 246 25.61 -2.77 0.28
CA SER A 246 24.39 -2.63 1.06
C SER A 246 24.41 -3.42 2.38
N SER A 247 25.01 -4.62 2.40
CA SER A 247 25.12 -5.45 3.59
C SER A 247 26.00 -4.78 4.65
N ASP A 248 27.21 -4.37 4.26
CA ASP A 248 28.17 -3.74 5.18
C ASP A 248 27.64 -2.39 5.70
N TRP A 249 26.99 -1.63 4.84
CA TRP A 249 26.34 -0.40 5.24
C TRP A 249 25.24 -0.66 6.27
N LEU A 250 24.36 -1.65 6.03
CA LEU A 250 23.26 -1.96 6.93
C LEU A 250 23.77 -2.45 8.30
N ASP A 251 24.76 -3.34 8.31
CA ASP A 251 25.38 -3.84 9.55
C ASP A 251 26.00 -2.70 10.36
N ASN A 252 26.70 -1.77 9.69
CA ASN A 252 27.25 -0.58 10.33
C ASN A 252 26.14 0.34 10.88
N TRP A 253 25.05 0.52 10.13
CA TRP A 253 23.91 1.32 10.60
C TRP A 253 23.23 0.66 11.81
N ILE A 254 22.98 -0.66 11.78
CA ILE A 254 22.41 -1.41 12.90
C ILE A 254 23.28 -1.28 14.16
N SER A 255 24.61 -1.29 14.01
CA SER A 255 25.53 -1.16 15.15
C SER A 255 25.44 0.21 15.86
N LYS A 256 24.89 1.22 15.20
CA LYS A 256 24.66 2.57 15.75
C LYS A 256 23.26 2.76 16.33
N ALA A 257 22.32 1.84 16.00
CA ALA A 257 20.91 1.91 16.39
C ALA A 257 20.67 1.31 17.78
#